data_797a4975b439232a21232e1d4c7653d1
#
_entry.id   797a4975b439232a21232e1d4c7653d1
#
_cell.length_a   1.000
_cell.length_b   1.000
_cell.length_c   1.000
_cell.angle_alpha   90.00
_cell.angle_beta   90.00
_cell.angle_gamma   90.00
#
_symmetry.space_group_name_H-M   'P 1'
#
loop_
_entity.id
_entity.type
_entity.pdbx_description
1 polymer ?
#
loop_
_entity_poly.entity_id
_entity_poly.type
_entity_poly.pdbx_seq_one_letter_code
_entity_poly.pdbx_strand_id
1 'polypeptide(L)'
;MDGGGRSLGARALLSLISAGPMSRGDLGERLGLSPATTTRTVRPLIEAGLIEEQPPVEVGGPGRPTSLLAFAPNSATVAGIKLTADRLYAVLTDPLGEVLIGDSLPLTETDAGSVAALIASVVAQLAERSGRRPDAIGISLGAAVVGRRTVVVASFLGWRDVPLAAMVSEATGLPCVAANDVRAFAHAEA
;
A
#
# COMPACT_ATOMS: atom_id res chain seq x y z
N MET A 1 -12.33 -16.42 -12.98
CA MET A 1 -13.32 -15.34 -12.81
C MET A 1 -13.38 -15.04 -11.33
N ASP A 2 -12.81 -13.94 -10.93
CA ASP A 2 -13.25 -13.27 -9.72
C ASP A 2 -12.77 -11.82 -9.79
N GLY A 3 -13.61 -10.98 -10.35
CA GLY A 3 -13.53 -9.56 -10.22
C GLY A 3 -13.93 -9.20 -8.79
N GLY A 4 -13.03 -9.37 -7.84
CA GLY A 4 -13.20 -8.91 -6.47
C GLY A 4 -13.42 -7.41 -6.46
N GLY A 5 -14.67 -6.98 -6.59
CA GLY A 5 -15.07 -5.59 -6.45
C GLY A 5 -14.59 -5.10 -5.10
N ARG A 6 -13.65 -4.15 -5.11
CA ARG A 6 -13.20 -3.48 -3.87
C ARG A 6 -14.41 -2.97 -3.13
N SER A 7 -14.48 -3.20 -1.81
CA SER A 7 -15.56 -2.67 -0.99
C SER A 7 -15.66 -1.13 -1.13
N LEU A 8 -16.83 -0.56 -0.90
CA LEU A 8 -17.00 0.90 -0.95
C LEU A 8 -16.00 1.62 -0.02
N GLY A 9 -15.72 1.05 1.15
CA GLY A 9 -14.70 1.56 2.07
C GLY A 9 -13.31 1.58 1.45
N ALA A 10 -12.88 0.50 0.80
CA ALA A 10 -11.58 0.46 0.12
C ALA A 10 -11.50 1.46 -1.05
N ARG A 11 -12.60 1.67 -1.78
CA ARG A 11 -12.65 2.69 -2.84
C ARG A 11 -12.56 4.11 -2.27
N ALA A 12 -13.19 4.37 -1.12
CA ALA A 12 -13.11 5.65 -0.43
C ALA A 12 -11.68 5.95 0.03
N LEU A 13 -11.01 5.00 0.68
CA LEU A 13 -9.62 5.14 1.10
C LEU A 13 -8.69 5.40 -0.09
N LEU A 14 -8.80 4.62 -1.16
CA LEU A 14 -8.00 4.82 -2.36
C LEU A 14 -8.22 6.18 -3.01
N SER A 15 -9.45 6.71 -2.99
CA SER A 15 -9.75 8.04 -3.51
C SER A 15 -9.04 9.14 -2.69
N LEU A 16 -9.02 9.00 -1.36
CA LEU A 16 -8.33 9.95 -0.48
C LEU A 16 -6.80 9.85 -0.59
N ILE A 17 -6.27 8.65 -0.79
CA ILE A 17 -4.83 8.45 -1.02
C ILE A 17 -4.40 9.08 -2.35
N SER A 18 -5.15 8.84 -3.44
CA SER A 18 -4.73 9.24 -4.78
C SER A 18 -5.04 10.70 -5.12
N ALA A 19 -6.09 11.28 -4.57
CA ALA A 19 -6.54 12.64 -4.90
C ALA A 19 -6.42 13.64 -3.74
N GLY A 20 -5.95 13.18 -2.59
CA GLY A 20 -5.81 14.02 -1.40
C GLY A 20 -7.12 14.27 -0.65
N PRO A 21 -7.09 15.19 0.34
CA PRO A 21 -8.26 15.54 1.13
C PRO A 21 -9.39 16.10 0.27
N MET A 22 -10.63 15.67 0.56
CA MET A 22 -11.81 16.14 -0.18
C MET A 22 -13.05 16.17 0.71
N SER A 23 -14.07 16.91 0.29
CA SER A 23 -15.35 16.94 1.00
C SER A 23 -16.12 15.62 0.87
N ARG A 24 -17.09 15.39 1.77
CA ARG A 24 -18.00 14.24 1.63
C ARG A 24 -18.79 14.28 0.33
N GLY A 25 -19.13 15.50 -0.17
CA GLY A 25 -19.82 15.70 -1.43
C GLY A 25 -18.97 15.22 -2.60
N ASP A 26 -17.73 15.71 -2.70
CA ASP A 26 -16.79 15.35 -3.77
C ASP A 26 -16.47 13.85 -3.78
N LEU A 27 -16.27 13.28 -2.58
CA LEU A 27 -16.07 11.82 -2.46
C LEU A 27 -17.29 11.03 -2.93
N GLY A 28 -18.50 11.49 -2.58
CA GLY A 28 -19.74 10.88 -3.04
C GLY A 28 -19.89 10.93 -4.55
N GLU A 29 -19.64 12.10 -5.16
CA GLU A 29 -19.66 12.29 -6.61
C GLU A 29 -18.65 11.38 -7.31
N ARG A 30 -17.38 11.38 -6.83
CA ARG A 30 -16.30 10.54 -7.37
C ARG A 30 -16.61 9.04 -7.34
N LEU A 31 -17.33 8.61 -6.32
CA LEU A 31 -17.71 7.19 -6.14
C LEU A 31 -19.08 6.83 -6.74
N GLY A 32 -19.85 7.82 -7.21
CA GLY A 32 -21.22 7.63 -7.69
C GLY A 32 -22.19 7.27 -6.56
N LEU A 33 -22.03 7.86 -5.36
CA LEU A 33 -22.80 7.56 -4.17
C LEU A 33 -23.73 8.71 -3.77
N SER A 34 -24.90 8.38 -3.22
CA SER A 34 -25.74 9.36 -2.57
C SER A 34 -25.10 9.88 -1.27
N PRO A 35 -25.42 11.11 -0.81
CA PRO A 35 -24.88 11.66 0.46
C PRO A 35 -25.06 10.73 1.67
N ALA A 36 -26.22 10.08 1.76
CA ALA A 36 -26.50 9.12 2.83
C ALA A 36 -25.61 7.87 2.76
N THR A 37 -25.34 7.37 1.54
CA THR A 37 -24.45 6.23 1.32
C THR A 37 -23.00 6.59 1.60
N THR A 38 -22.57 7.77 1.18
CA THR A 38 -21.22 8.30 1.45
C THR A 38 -20.98 8.39 2.95
N THR A 39 -21.90 9.00 3.70
CA THR A 39 -21.80 9.11 5.17
C THR A 39 -21.72 7.73 5.83
N ARG A 40 -22.56 6.78 5.41
CA ARG A 40 -22.56 5.42 5.93
C ARG A 40 -21.29 4.64 5.59
N THR A 41 -20.67 4.93 4.45
CA THR A 41 -19.40 4.31 4.04
C THR A 41 -18.21 4.87 4.81
N VAL A 42 -18.20 6.19 5.04
CA VAL A 42 -17.07 6.90 5.65
C VAL A 42 -17.04 6.74 7.18
N ARG A 43 -18.21 6.71 7.81
CA ARG A 43 -18.31 6.66 9.28
C ARG A 43 -17.51 5.53 9.93
N PRO A 44 -17.60 4.25 9.50
CA PRO A 44 -16.80 3.18 10.09
C PRO A 44 -15.29 3.37 9.88
N LEU A 45 -14.88 4.06 8.82
CA LEU A 45 -13.47 4.35 8.53
C LEU A 45 -12.92 5.44 9.45
N ILE A 46 -13.75 6.42 9.82
CA ILE A 46 -13.40 7.43 10.83
C ILE A 46 -13.33 6.76 12.21
N GLU A 47 -14.33 5.96 12.57
CA GLU A 47 -14.36 5.23 13.84
C GLU A 47 -13.16 4.27 13.99
N ALA A 48 -12.66 3.73 12.89
CA ALA A 48 -11.44 2.90 12.82
C ALA A 48 -10.14 3.71 12.76
N GLY A 49 -10.21 5.05 12.73
CA GLY A 49 -9.02 5.92 12.63
C GLY A 49 -8.31 5.90 11.27
N LEU A 50 -8.95 5.37 10.22
CA LEU A 50 -8.39 5.31 8.86
C LEU A 50 -8.60 6.61 8.09
N ILE A 51 -9.64 7.36 8.44
CA ILE A 51 -9.97 8.68 7.89
C ILE A 51 -10.08 9.66 9.05
N GLU A 52 -9.54 10.84 8.88
CA GLU A 52 -9.72 11.98 9.78
C GLU A 52 -10.55 13.08 9.13
N GLU A 53 -11.31 13.80 9.94
CA GLU A 53 -11.99 15.02 9.53
C GLU A 53 -11.12 16.21 9.85
N GLN A 54 -10.66 16.88 8.81
CA GLN A 54 -9.90 18.11 8.97
C GLN A 54 -10.85 19.30 9.25
N PRO A 55 -10.37 20.30 10.02
CA PRO A 55 -11.15 21.51 10.25
C PRO A 55 -11.67 22.13 8.96
N PRO A 56 -12.83 22.78 8.99
CA PRO A 56 -13.39 23.42 7.82
C PRO A 56 -12.41 24.43 7.22
N VAL A 57 -12.13 24.30 5.94
CA VAL A 57 -11.38 25.29 5.18
C VAL A 57 -12.39 26.26 4.56
N GLU A 58 -12.17 27.58 4.71
CA GLU A 58 -12.92 28.58 3.97
C GLU A 58 -12.56 28.47 2.49
N VAL A 59 -13.32 27.70 1.76
CA VAL A 59 -13.26 27.71 0.29
C VAL A 59 -14.03 28.97 -0.14
N GLY A 60 -13.31 29.97 -0.64
CA GLY A 60 -13.84 31.32 -0.95
C GLY A 60 -15.16 31.29 -1.72
N GLY A 61 -16.24 31.71 -1.05
CA GLY A 61 -17.61 31.82 -1.56
C GLY A 61 -18.62 31.85 -0.42
N PRO A 62 -19.87 32.35 -0.66
CA PRO A 62 -20.94 32.32 0.32
C PRO A 62 -21.42 30.87 0.53
N GLY A 63 -20.88 30.15 1.49
CA GLY A 63 -21.27 28.80 1.83
C GLY A 63 -20.81 28.42 3.26
N ARG A 64 -21.49 27.42 3.85
CA ARG A 64 -21.09 26.88 5.15
C ARG A 64 -19.71 26.23 5.01
N PRO A 65 -18.75 26.52 5.92
CA PRO A 65 -17.45 25.86 5.93
C PRO A 65 -17.60 24.33 5.85
N THR A 66 -16.89 23.70 4.93
CA THR A 66 -16.98 22.26 4.69
C THR A 66 -15.77 21.56 5.26
N SER A 67 -15.98 20.57 6.15
CA SER A 67 -14.91 19.71 6.64
C SER A 67 -14.41 18.81 5.51
N LEU A 68 -13.10 18.66 5.43
CA LEU A 68 -12.47 17.74 4.49
C LEU A 68 -12.24 16.38 5.17
N LEU A 69 -12.43 15.33 4.42
CA LEU A 69 -11.99 13.99 4.77
C LEU A 69 -10.57 13.81 4.26
N ALA A 70 -9.67 13.37 5.10
CA ALA A 70 -8.31 13.03 4.74
C ALA A 70 -8.00 11.59 5.15
N PHE A 71 -7.12 10.92 4.43
CA PHE A 71 -6.56 9.67 4.90
C PHE A 71 -5.67 9.97 6.12
N ALA A 72 -5.81 9.20 7.19
CA ALA A 72 -5.01 9.38 8.40
C ALA A 72 -3.61 8.75 8.21
N PRO A 73 -2.52 9.53 8.08
CA PRO A 73 -1.21 9.01 7.69
C PRO A 73 -0.62 8.03 8.71
N ASN A 74 -1.00 8.19 9.97
CA ASN A 74 -0.53 7.31 11.05
C ASN A 74 -1.38 6.06 11.28
N SER A 75 -2.41 5.84 10.45
CA SER A 75 -3.37 4.73 10.62
C SER A 75 -2.82 3.37 10.23
N ALA A 76 -1.79 3.34 9.39
CA ALA A 76 -1.15 2.12 8.92
C ALA A 76 0.33 2.35 8.61
N THR A 77 1.07 1.26 8.45
CA THR A 77 2.46 1.28 7.97
C THR A 77 2.59 0.20 6.90
N VAL A 78 3.28 0.50 5.82
CA VAL A 78 3.48 -0.45 4.72
C VAL A 78 4.98 -0.68 4.52
N ALA A 79 5.37 -1.94 4.36
CA ALA A 79 6.72 -2.27 3.95
C ALA A 79 6.79 -2.35 2.42
N GLY A 80 7.64 -1.53 1.81
CA GLY A 80 7.96 -1.57 0.40
C GLY A 80 9.29 -2.25 0.15
N ILE A 81 9.31 -3.28 -0.69
CA ILE A 81 10.52 -4.02 -1.05
C ILE A 81 10.76 -3.88 -2.55
N LYS A 82 11.99 -3.55 -2.94
CA LYS A 82 12.43 -3.65 -4.34
C LYS A 82 13.57 -4.63 -4.45
N LEU A 83 13.42 -5.60 -5.37
CA LEU A 83 14.47 -6.55 -5.72
C LEU A 83 15.10 -6.20 -7.05
N THR A 84 16.43 -6.09 -7.05
CA THR A 84 17.28 -6.02 -8.25
C THR A 84 18.16 -7.26 -8.35
N ALA A 85 19.03 -7.33 -9.35
CA ALA A 85 19.93 -8.47 -9.52
C ALA A 85 20.94 -8.65 -8.37
N ASP A 86 21.29 -7.55 -7.71
CA ASP A 86 22.39 -7.48 -6.74
C ASP A 86 21.99 -6.89 -5.38
N ARG A 87 20.77 -6.34 -5.27
CA ARG A 87 20.34 -5.65 -4.04
C ARG A 87 18.87 -5.86 -3.72
N LEU A 88 18.60 -5.83 -2.44
CA LEU A 88 17.28 -5.67 -1.85
C LEU A 88 17.21 -4.26 -1.23
N TYR A 89 16.22 -3.49 -1.62
CA TYR A 89 15.86 -2.21 -0.98
C TYR A 89 14.59 -2.42 -0.18
N ALA A 90 14.56 -1.91 1.04
CA ALA A 90 13.42 -2.02 1.93
C ALA A 90 13.12 -0.67 2.55
N VAL A 91 11.85 -0.30 2.60
CA VAL A 91 11.36 0.91 3.27
C VAL A 91 10.14 0.59 4.10
N LEU A 92 9.96 1.30 5.21
CA LEU A 92 8.63 1.45 5.82
C LEU A 92 8.10 2.82 5.45
N THR A 93 6.87 2.87 5.00
CA THR A 93 6.17 4.11 4.65
C THR A 93 4.86 4.20 5.40
N ASP A 94 4.34 5.41 5.51
CA ASP A 94 2.92 5.60 5.75
C ASP A 94 2.10 5.25 4.48
N PRO A 95 0.77 5.21 4.54
CA PRO A 95 -0.05 4.89 3.38
C PRO A 95 -0.07 5.97 2.28
N LEU A 96 0.45 7.16 2.56
CA LEU A 96 0.61 8.25 1.60
C LEU A 96 1.94 8.20 0.86
N GLY A 97 2.83 7.25 1.23
CA GLY A 97 4.13 7.04 0.60
C GLY A 97 5.28 7.80 1.27
N GLU A 98 5.02 8.51 2.37
CA GLU A 98 6.09 9.16 3.15
C GLU A 98 6.99 8.11 3.79
N VAL A 99 8.29 8.18 3.50
CA VAL A 99 9.28 7.21 3.98
C VAL A 99 9.60 7.49 5.45
N LEU A 100 9.32 6.51 6.30
CA LEU A 100 9.62 6.56 7.73
C LEU A 100 11.06 6.12 8.01
N ILE A 101 11.49 5.04 7.39
CA ILE A 101 12.83 4.48 7.49
C ILE A 101 13.11 3.58 6.29
N GLY A 102 14.35 3.44 5.90
CA GLY A 102 14.76 2.53 4.83
C GLY A 102 16.12 1.92 5.04
N ASP A 103 16.40 0.86 4.29
CA ASP A 103 17.66 0.18 4.24
C ASP A 103 17.89 -0.47 2.87
N SER A 104 19.14 -0.84 2.59
CA SER A 104 19.45 -1.61 1.38
C SER A 104 20.55 -2.62 1.66
N LEU A 105 20.32 -3.86 1.27
CA LEU A 105 21.19 -4.99 1.51
C LEU A 105 21.68 -5.59 0.18
N PRO A 106 22.91 -6.11 0.12
CA PRO A 106 23.33 -6.90 -1.03
C PRO A 106 22.50 -8.19 -1.11
N LEU A 107 22.12 -8.56 -2.32
CA LEU A 107 21.45 -9.82 -2.60
C LEU A 107 22.51 -10.83 -3.04
N THR A 108 23.01 -11.60 -2.09
CA THR A 108 24.09 -12.59 -2.31
C THR A 108 23.56 -13.98 -2.67
N GLU A 109 22.33 -14.28 -2.28
CA GLU A 109 21.64 -15.52 -2.57
C GLU A 109 20.38 -15.23 -3.38
N THR A 110 20.13 -16.04 -4.40
CA THR A 110 18.98 -15.89 -5.29
C THR A 110 17.96 -17.01 -5.14
N ASP A 111 18.19 -17.96 -4.22
CA ASP A 111 17.16 -18.94 -3.86
C ASP A 111 15.92 -18.24 -3.30
N ALA A 112 14.74 -18.63 -3.77
CA ALA A 112 13.50 -17.94 -3.40
C ALA A 112 13.18 -18.02 -1.90
N GLY A 113 13.54 -19.13 -1.24
CA GLY A 113 13.37 -19.30 0.19
C GLY A 113 14.29 -18.37 0.98
N SER A 114 15.57 -18.30 0.60
CA SER A 114 16.57 -17.40 1.18
C SER A 114 16.17 -15.93 1.01
N VAL A 115 15.66 -15.55 -0.17
CA VAL A 115 15.17 -14.19 -0.43
C VAL A 115 13.94 -13.86 0.42
N ALA A 116 12.99 -14.79 0.56
CA ALA A 116 11.82 -14.57 1.41
C ALA A 116 12.21 -14.40 2.88
N ALA A 117 13.16 -15.20 3.38
CA ALA A 117 13.71 -15.08 4.72
C ALA A 117 14.46 -13.75 4.94
N LEU A 118 15.24 -13.31 3.94
CA LEU A 118 15.93 -12.01 3.97
C LEU A 118 14.92 -10.85 4.03
N ILE A 119 13.85 -10.89 3.23
CA ILE A 119 12.76 -9.90 3.29
C ILE A 119 12.15 -9.87 4.69
N ALA A 120 11.82 -11.03 5.26
CA ALA A 120 11.26 -11.10 6.61
C ALA A 120 12.19 -10.50 7.66
N SER A 121 13.48 -10.81 7.58
CA SER A 121 14.50 -10.28 8.50
C SER A 121 14.62 -8.76 8.41
N VAL A 122 14.74 -8.19 7.20
CA VAL A 122 14.89 -6.75 7.04
C VAL A 122 13.62 -5.99 7.45
N VAL A 123 12.44 -6.53 7.15
CA VAL A 123 11.15 -5.94 7.58
C VAL A 123 11.07 -5.92 9.12
N ALA A 124 11.46 -6.99 9.80
CA ALA A 124 11.49 -7.05 11.26
C ALA A 124 12.47 -6.03 11.85
N GLN A 125 13.68 -5.91 11.29
CA GLN A 125 14.68 -4.92 11.71
C GLN A 125 14.21 -3.47 11.53
N LEU A 126 13.57 -3.15 10.39
CA LEU A 126 13.01 -1.83 10.16
C LEU A 126 11.86 -1.53 11.14
N ALA A 127 11.01 -2.53 11.43
CA ALA A 127 9.94 -2.39 12.40
C ALA A 127 10.47 -2.11 13.80
N GLU A 128 11.51 -2.83 14.24
CA GLU A 128 12.16 -2.61 15.52
C GLU A 128 12.80 -1.20 15.62
N ARG A 129 13.56 -0.81 14.59
CA ARG A 129 14.25 0.50 14.54
C ARG A 129 13.29 1.69 14.48
N SER A 130 12.15 1.53 13.81
CA SER A 130 11.13 2.60 13.69
C SER A 130 10.13 2.62 14.85
N GLY A 131 10.03 1.54 15.62
CA GLY A 131 8.96 1.34 16.60
C GLY A 131 7.57 1.12 15.97
N ARG A 132 7.48 0.90 14.65
CA ARG A 132 6.22 0.73 13.89
C ARG A 132 6.19 -0.62 13.19
N ARG A 133 5.12 -1.37 13.40
CA ARG A 133 4.91 -2.64 12.71
C ARG A 133 4.19 -2.40 11.39
N PRO A 134 4.66 -2.95 10.26
CA PRO A 134 3.90 -2.88 9.02
C PRO A 134 2.65 -3.76 9.06
N ASP A 135 1.60 -3.28 8.39
CA ASP A 135 0.31 -3.99 8.24
C ASP A 135 0.28 -4.82 6.96
N ALA A 136 1.14 -4.49 5.99
CA ALA A 136 1.21 -5.18 4.71
C ALA A 136 2.60 -5.00 4.06
N ILE A 137 2.91 -5.86 3.09
CA ILE A 137 4.15 -5.83 2.32
C ILE A 137 3.84 -5.72 0.82
N GLY A 138 4.46 -4.75 0.14
CA GLY A 138 4.49 -4.65 -1.31
C GLY A 138 5.88 -4.96 -1.85
N ILE A 139 5.98 -5.88 -2.83
CA ILE A 139 7.25 -6.23 -3.47
C ILE A 139 7.21 -5.80 -4.92
N SER A 140 8.24 -5.08 -5.37
CA SER A 140 8.45 -4.73 -6.77
C SER A 140 9.74 -5.36 -7.31
N LEU A 141 9.69 -5.86 -8.55
CA LEU A 141 10.85 -6.44 -9.22
C LEU A 141 10.67 -6.38 -10.75
N GLY A 142 11.78 -6.36 -11.49
CA GLY A 142 11.81 -6.35 -12.96
C GLY A 142 11.46 -7.72 -13.55
N ALA A 143 10.26 -8.24 -13.29
CA ALA A 143 9.83 -9.57 -13.63
C ALA A 143 8.37 -9.64 -14.10
N ALA A 144 7.99 -10.69 -14.82
CA ALA A 144 6.59 -10.96 -15.11
C ALA A 144 5.89 -11.51 -13.85
N VAL A 145 4.85 -10.81 -13.37
CA VAL A 145 4.08 -11.18 -12.18
C VAL A 145 2.61 -11.34 -12.54
N VAL A 146 2.02 -12.46 -12.13
CA VAL A 146 0.61 -12.79 -12.35
C VAL A 146 -0.15 -12.84 -11.02
N GLY A 147 -1.39 -12.33 -11.05
CA GLY A 147 -2.28 -12.34 -9.88
C GLY A 147 -1.77 -11.56 -8.67
N ARG A 148 -0.74 -10.71 -8.85
CA ARG A 148 -0.05 -9.99 -7.75
C ARG A 148 0.58 -10.94 -6.71
N ARG A 149 0.90 -12.16 -7.09
CA ARG A 149 1.38 -13.22 -6.16
C ARG A 149 2.55 -14.01 -6.69
N THR A 150 2.52 -14.40 -7.96
CA THR A 150 3.48 -15.34 -8.54
C THR A 150 4.38 -14.63 -9.53
N VAL A 151 5.68 -14.77 -9.34
CA VAL A 151 6.71 -14.37 -10.29
C VAL A 151 6.82 -15.48 -11.34
N VAL A 152 6.30 -15.23 -12.54
CA VAL A 152 6.32 -16.22 -13.63
C VAL A 152 7.75 -16.41 -14.14
N VAL A 153 8.43 -15.32 -14.41
CA VAL A 153 9.84 -15.34 -14.84
C VAL A 153 10.58 -14.14 -14.29
N ALA A 154 11.68 -14.38 -13.59
CA ALA A 154 12.68 -13.38 -13.21
C ALA A 154 14.06 -13.92 -13.57
N SER A 155 14.49 -13.69 -14.82
CA SER A 155 15.73 -14.27 -15.36
C SER A 155 16.98 -13.90 -14.57
N PHE A 156 17.02 -12.69 -14.01
CA PHE A 156 18.14 -12.20 -13.21
C PHE A 156 18.27 -12.89 -11.84
N LEU A 157 17.21 -13.57 -11.36
CA LEU A 157 17.21 -14.40 -10.16
C LEU A 157 17.18 -15.91 -10.48
N GLY A 158 17.05 -16.27 -11.75
CA GLY A 158 16.86 -17.66 -12.15
C GLY A 158 15.48 -18.24 -11.78
N TRP A 159 14.51 -17.40 -11.49
CA TRP A 159 13.19 -17.83 -11.03
C TRP A 159 12.22 -18.13 -12.15
N ARG A 160 11.42 -19.19 -11.91
CA ARG A 160 10.26 -19.55 -12.74
C ARG A 160 9.14 -20.03 -11.82
N ASP A 161 7.95 -19.47 -12.02
CA ASP A 161 6.72 -19.81 -11.31
C ASP A 161 6.85 -19.78 -9.75
N VAL A 162 7.59 -18.78 -9.23
CA VAL A 162 7.84 -18.61 -7.80
C VAL A 162 6.67 -17.89 -7.15
N PRO A 163 5.98 -18.49 -6.15
CA PRO A 163 4.88 -17.85 -5.41
C PRO A 163 5.40 -16.87 -4.34
N LEU A 164 6.20 -15.90 -4.75
CA LEU A 164 6.97 -15.01 -3.85
C LEU A 164 6.10 -14.36 -2.77
N ALA A 165 4.94 -13.82 -3.14
CA ALA A 165 4.07 -13.15 -2.17
C ALA A 165 3.54 -14.11 -1.10
N ALA A 166 3.27 -15.37 -1.44
CA ALA A 166 2.85 -16.39 -0.46
C ALA A 166 4.00 -16.76 0.48
N MET A 167 5.21 -16.96 -0.07
CA MET A 167 6.40 -17.29 0.73
C MET A 167 6.72 -16.18 1.73
N VAL A 168 6.69 -14.92 1.30
CA VAL A 168 6.93 -13.78 2.19
C VAL A 168 5.80 -13.61 3.20
N SER A 169 4.55 -13.81 2.79
CA SER A 169 3.40 -13.76 3.72
C SER A 169 3.49 -14.84 4.79
N GLU A 170 3.93 -16.05 4.44
CA GLU A 170 4.17 -17.14 5.41
C GLU A 170 5.30 -16.79 6.37
N ALA A 171 6.42 -16.27 5.85
CA ALA A 171 7.60 -15.92 6.66
C ALA A 171 7.36 -14.74 7.62
N THR A 172 6.46 -13.81 7.28
CA THR A 172 6.23 -12.58 8.06
C THR A 172 4.91 -12.59 8.85
N GLY A 173 3.94 -13.42 8.46
CA GLY A 173 2.57 -13.37 8.94
C GLY A 173 1.76 -12.18 8.40
N LEU A 174 2.29 -11.42 7.45
CA LEU A 174 1.66 -10.21 6.91
C LEU A 174 1.07 -10.44 5.51
N PRO A 175 -0.03 -9.75 5.14
CA PRO A 175 -0.49 -9.73 3.77
C PRO A 175 0.61 -9.22 2.84
N CYS A 176 0.87 -9.95 1.75
CA CYS A 176 1.90 -9.59 0.79
C CYS A 176 1.37 -9.59 -0.64
N VAL A 177 1.82 -8.63 -1.43
CA VAL A 177 1.60 -8.57 -2.88
C VAL A 177 2.92 -8.35 -3.60
N ALA A 178 3.02 -8.89 -4.82
CA ALA A 178 4.16 -8.66 -5.70
C ALA A 178 3.69 -8.04 -7.02
N ALA A 179 4.48 -7.16 -7.61
CA ALA A 179 4.18 -6.51 -8.87
C ALA A 179 5.45 -6.33 -9.71
N ASN A 180 5.27 -6.24 -11.03
CA ASN A 180 6.33 -5.74 -11.89
C ASN A 180 6.63 -4.28 -11.52
N ASP A 181 7.91 -3.87 -11.51
CA ASP A 181 8.36 -2.56 -11.06
C ASP A 181 7.81 -1.41 -11.93
N VAL A 182 7.69 -1.58 -13.24
CA VAL A 182 7.06 -0.59 -14.13
C VAL A 182 5.57 -0.40 -13.79
N ARG A 183 4.86 -1.51 -13.48
CA ARG A 183 3.45 -1.43 -13.04
C ARG A 183 3.31 -0.80 -11.65
N ALA A 184 4.23 -1.12 -10.74
CA ALA A 184 4.24 -0.52 -9.41
C ALA A 184 4.45 0.99 -9.51
N PHE A 185 5.40 1.44 -10.32
CA PHE A 185 5.65 2.85 -10.58
C PHE A 185 4.44 3.56 -11.21
N ALA A 186 3.85 2.99 -12.26
CA ALA A 186 2.66 3.56 -12.91
C ALA A 186 1.44 3.69 -11.97
N HIS A 187 1.36 2.86 -10.92
CA HIS A 187 0.32 2.98 -9.89
C HIS A 187 0.63 4.04 -8.83
N ALA A 188 1.88 4.40 -8.63
CA ALA A 188 2.28 5.44 -7.68
C ALA A 188 2.08 6.85 -8.26
N GLU A 189 2.14 6.99 -9.58
CA GLU A 189 2.00 8.27 -10.30
C GLU A 189 0.55 8.56 -10.78
N ALA A 190 -0.40 7.66 -10.54
CA ALA A 190 -1.80 7.78 -11.02
C ALA A 190 -2.75 8.24 -9.91
#